data_b0c551b936dfa87b9392bd94be8191a5
#
_entry.id   b0c551b936dfa87b9392bd94be8191a5
#
_cell.length_a   1.000
_cell.length_b   1.000
_cell.length_c   1.000
_cell.angle_alpha   90.00
_cell.angle_beta   90.00
_cell.angle_gamma   90.00
#
_symmetry.space_group_name_H-M   'P 1'
#
loop_
_entity.id
_entity.type
_entity.pdbx_description
1 polymer ?
#
loop_
_entity_poly.entity_id
_entity_poly.type
_entity_poly.pdbx_seq_one_letter_code
_entity_poly.pdbx_strand_id
1 'polypeptide(L)'
;MKKKIYISSFFLLLAFDVLSQTTIKLDGFFDDWNANLNTYIDDSTDSQGVELLGFSVCNDNEYLYIKISCSSEIDLTEQFYNPAEVMINIDSDNNTSTGYSINNIGSEYGINLFDKFIFDNSDPNLVDTLSLYDLDVIPLPTYSSDKFEIAINRSLFSDTICISVREKIGNDFMPDNGSIFTYIFDNSSLPTTTAIDFSKNDINNLRLMTYNVWSNGLINNNRIDEHRRIFSSANSDIITFQECGNTTYNDVLGFLNTSPIYYPYIYPDLNSGNLTISKYPSLQSWQVADRIDAELIDLPDSIYSSDILILNGHPPCCSNNEGRQENFDALIQFIHDAKTVGGVIDLPINTPISFSGDMNLVGYSEQYSTIVNGTILDTVTFGNGGFPDWDNTPLEDKICYFNEKDIAYTWDKSNPSAGDYPPGRLDFVFFTNSVMSVDKSFIISTEHMSSSLLSQNNLFWNDTKDASDHFPIIVDFVLPMINQTGVEEHKSDKDIIRIRDILGRDVEKRKNAPLFYIYDDGTVEKKIILE
;
A
#
# COMPACT_ATOMS: atom_id res chain seq x y z
N MET A 1 -45.44 -65.24 16.33
CA MET A 1 -45.12 -63.97 15.64
C MET A 1 -44.14 -63.11 16.49
N LYS A 2 -42.85 -63.05 16.14
CA LYS A 2 -41.85 -62.22 16.85
C LYS A 2 -41.78 -60.90 16.10
N LYS A 3 -42.17 -59.76 16.72
CA LYS A 3 -42.00 -58.43 16.18
C LYS A 3 -40.56 -58.04 16.38
N LYS A 4 -39.84 -57.75 15.30
CA LYS A 4 -38.52 -57.07 15.32
C LYS A 4 -38.78 -55.57 15.41
N ILE A 5 -38.23 -54.95 16.46
CA ILE A 5 -38.18 -53.49 16.63
C ILE A 5 -36.86 -53.04 15.99
N TYR A 6 -36.91 -52.20 14.96
CA TYR A 6 -35.78 -51.51 14.39
C TYR A 6 -35.63 -50.17 15.12
N ILE A 7 -34.56 -50.01 15.89
CA ILE A 7 -34.14 -48.73 16.45
C ILE A 7 -33.26 -48.06 15.38
N SER A 8 -33.80 -47.00 14.75
CA SER A 8 -33.07 -46.15 13.85
C SER A 8 -32.35 -45.09 14.69
N SER A 9 -31.03 -45.22 14.84
CA SER A 9 -30.21 -44.19 15.48
C SER A 9 -30.01 -43.03 14.49
N PHE A 10 -30.70 -41.94 14.75
CA PHE A 10 -30.49 -40.69 14.04
C PHE A 10 -29.23 -40.03 14.61
N PHE A 11 -28.10 -40.11 13.87
CA PHE A 11 -26.92 -39.32 14.18
C PHE A 11 -27.17 -37.89 13.68
N LEU A 12 -27.41 -36.97 14.62
CA LEU A 12 -27.38 -35.54 14.35
C LEU A 12 -25.93 -35.14 14.19
N LEU A 13 -25.44 -34.98 12.95
CA LEU A 13 -24.18 -34.27 12.69
C LEU A 13 -24.45 -32.80 13.00
N LEU A 14 -24.00 -32.35 14.16
CA LEU A 14 -23.76 -30.94 14.41
C LEU A 14 -22.54 -30.57 13.57
N ALA A 15 -22.77 -29.93 12.43
CA ALA A 15 -21.74 -29.17 11.76
C ALA A 15 -21.42 -27.98 12.68
N PHE A 16 -20.30 -28.06 13.39
CA PHE A 16 -19.68 -26.84 13.92
C PHE A 16 -19.12 -26.14 12.69
N ASP A 17 -19.73 -25.03 12.30
CA ASP A 17 -19.03 -24.06 11.48
C ASP A 17 -17.80 -23.64 12.28
N VAL A 18 -16.65 -24.14 11.89
CA VAL A 18 -15.38 -23.57 12.33
C VAL A 18 -15.36 -22.19 11.66
N LEU A 19 -15.77 -21.18 12.41
CA LEU A 19 -15.56 -19.79 12.03
C LEU A 19 -14.05 -19.65 11.85
N SER A 20 -13.61 -19.54 10.62
CA SER A 20 -12.22 -19.18 10.32
C SER A 20 -11.99 -17.81 10.93
N GLN A 21 -10.96 -17.67 11.75
CA GLN A 21 -10.55 -16.39 12.28
C GLN A 21 -10.27 -15.47 11.10
N THR A 22 -10.82 -14.26 11.13
CA THR A 22 -10.60 -13.25 10.10
C THR A 22 -9.22 -12.66 10.35
N THR A 23 -8.32 -12.71 9.37
CA THR A 23 -7.05 -11.97 9.41
C THR A 23 -7.33 -10.53 9.04
N ILE A 24 -6.97 -9.60 9.92
CA ILE A 24 -7.00 -8.16 9.63
C ILE A 24 -5.72 -7.79 8.89
N LYS A 25 -5.87 -6.99 7.85
CA LYS A 25 -4.78 -6.30 7.17
C LYS A 25 -4.75 -4.87 7.68
N LEU A 26 -3.67 -4.49 8.29
CA LEU A 26 -3.51 -3.15 8.84
C LEU A 26 -3.10 -2.19 7.71
N ASP A 27 -4.06 -1.56 7.06
CA ASP A 27 -3.82 -0.77 5.83
C ASP A 27 -4.62 0.55 5.74
N GLY A 28 -5.51 0.80 6.70
CA GLY A 28 -6.39 1.97 6.74
C GLY A 28 -7.69 1.79 5.96
N PHE A 29 -7.97 0.55 5.48
CA PHE A 29 -9.25 0.17 4.88
C PHE A 29 -9.98 -0.82 5.79
N PHE A 30 -11.29 -0.97 5.64
CA PHE A 30 -12.13 -1.64 6.63
C PHE A 30 -12.98 -2.78 6.05
N ASP A 31 -12.70 -3.24 4.85
CA ASP A 31 -13.49 -4.27 4.15
C ASP A 31 -13.29 -5.68 4.70
N ASP A 32 -12.20 -5.93 5.41
CA ASP A 32 -11.92 -7.16 6.15
C ASP A 32 -12.55 -7.19 7.57
N TRP A 33 -13.00 -6.05 8.07
CA TRP A 33 -13.71 -5.92 9.35
C TRP A 33 -15.16 -6.36 9.21
N ASN A 34 -15.44 -7.65 9.32
CA ASN A 34 -16.76 -8.23 9.11
C ASN A 34 -17.63 -8.24 10.39
N ALA A 35 -18.94 -8.53 10.21
CA ALA A 35 -19.94 -8.48 11.28
C ALA A 35 -19.82 -9.57 12.36
N ASN A 36 -18.89 -10.52 12.23
CA ASN A 36 -18.73 -11.62 13.18
C ASN A 36 -17.67 -11.32 14.27
N LEU A 37 -17.09 -10.12 14.26
CA LEU A 37 -16.11 -9.70 15.27
C LEU A 37 -16.79 -9.28 16.56
N ASN A 38 -16.04 -9.33 17.67
CA ASN A 38 -16.50 -8.82 18.95
C ASN A 38 -16.68 -7.30 18.85
N THR A 39 -17.92 -6.84 18.78
CA THR A 39 -18.27 -5.45 18.52
C THR A 39 -19.11 -4.89 19.66
N TYR A 40 -18.78 -3.71 20.12
CA TYR A 40 -19.62 -2.83 20.90
C TYR A 40 -20.23 -1.80 19.95
N ILE A 41 -21.53 -1.59 20.05
CA ILE A 41 -22.26 -0.54 19.33
C ILE A 41 -22.72 0.44 20.38
N ASP A 42 -22.38 1.70 20.19
CA ASP A 42 -22.71 2.79 21.10
C ASP A 42 -24.07 3.41 20.76
N ASP A 43 -24.69 4.08 21.71
CA ASP A 43 -25.82 4.93 21.41
C ASP A 43 -25.33 6.25 20.78
N SER A 44 -26.13 6.94 20.04
CA SER A 44 -25.67 8.07 19.22
C SER A 44 -26.08 9.42 19.79
N THR A 45 -26.15 9.60 21.09
CA THR A 45 -26.77 10.82 21.67
C THR A 45 -26.17 11.32 22.98
N ASP A 46 -25.07 10.81 23.46
CA ASP A 46 -24.53 11.11 24.79
C ASP A 46 -23.22 11.92 24.78
N SER A 47 -22.55 12.09 23.64
CA SER A 47 -21.40 12.98 23.52
C SER A 47 -21.80 14.47 23.44
N GLN A 48 -20.94 15.32 24.01
CA GLN A 48 -20.99 16.79 23.82
C GLN A 48 -19.98 17.28 22.75
N GLY A 49 -19.26 16.38 22.15
CA GLY A 49 -18.24 16.62 21.13
C GLY A 49 -18.41 15.69 19.93
N VAL A 50 -17.34 15.03 19.55
CA VAL A 50 -17.40 13.95 18.57
C VAL A 50 -18.03 12.73 19.23
N GLU A 51 -19.02 12.16 18.57
CA GLU A 51 -19.70 10.96 18.98
C GLU A 51 -18.93 9.73 18.52
N LEU A 52 -18.64 8.83 19.44
CA LEU A 52 -18.14 7.49 19.14
C LEU A 52 -19.35 6.60 18.79
N LEU A 53 -19.30 5.86 17.71
CA LEU A 53 -20.43 5.03 17.25
C LEU A 53 -20.24 3.56 17.60
N GLY A 54 -19.03 3.17 17.96
CA GLY A 54 -18.73 1.79 18.32
C GLY A 54 -17.29 1.40 18.04
N PHE A 55 -16.90 0.25 18.56
CA PHE A 55 -15.61 -0.35 18.25
C PHE A 55 -15.75 -1.87 18.05
N SER A 56 -14.85 -2.43 17.26
CA SER A 56 -14.74 -3.88 17.03
C SER A 56 -13.35 -4.35 17.43
N VAL A 57 -13.25 -5.59 17.93
CA VAL A 57 -11.99 -6.14 18.44
C VAL A 57 -11.74 -7.52 17.87
N CYS A 58 -10.52 -7.77 17.46
CA CYS A 58 -9.99 -9.10 17.13
C CYS A 58 -8.49 -9.14 17.44
N ASN A 59 -7.86 -10.28 17.23
CA ASN A 59 -6.42 -10.44 17.43
C ASN A 59 -5.83 -11.47 16.49
N ASP A 60 -4.52 -11.38 16.30
CA ASP A 60 -3.68 -12.49 15.85
C ASP A 60 -2.73 -12.95 16.98
N ASN A 61 -1.63 -13.59 16.63
CA ASN A 61 -0.64 -14.06 17.62
C ASN A 61 0.23 -12.93 18.19
N GLU A 62 0.32 -11.79 17.51
CA GLU A 62 1.22 -10.69 17.83
C GLU A 62 0.46 -9.44 18.28
N TYR A 63 -0.67 -9.13 17.61
CA TYR A 63 -1.42 -7.89 17.81
C TYR A 63 -2.85 -8.12 18.31
N LEU A 64 -3.31 -7.17 19.10
CA LEU A 64 -4.70 -6.83 19.33
C LEU A 64 -5.07 -5.76 18.31
N TYR A 65 -6.15 -5.96 17.56
CA TYR A 65 -6.68 -5.00 16.61
C TYR A 65 -7.97 -4.40 17.12
N ILE A 66 -8.07 -3.08 17.07
CA ILE A 66 -9.26 -2.34 17.47
C ILE A 66 -9.66 -1.44 16.30
N LYS A 67 -10.90 -1.58 15.80
CA LYS A 67 -11.48 -0.60 14.88
C LYS A 67 -12.41 0.31 15.65
N ILE A 68 -12.24 1.63 15.52
CA ILE A 68 -13.12 2.66 16.08
C ILE A 68 -13.90 3.33 14.95
N SER A 69 -15.16 3.69 15.21
CA SER A 69 -16.00 4.44 14.28
C SER A 69 -16.57 5.67 15.01
N CYS A 70 -16.56 6.81 14.31
CA CYS A 70 -17.01 8.12 14.81
C CYS A 70 -18.14 8.68 13.92
N SER A 71 -18.91 9.62 14.45
CA SER A 71 -20.02 10.25 13.74
C SER A 71 -19.59 11.26 12.66
N SER A 72 -18.34 11.70 12.71
CA SER A 72 -17.74 12.63 11.76
C SER A 72 -16.25 12.32 11.60
N GLU A 73 -15.64 12.80 10.54
CA GLU A 73 -14.19 12.75 10.40
C GLU A 73 -13.50 13.51 11.54
N ILE A 74 -12.46 12.88 12.07
CA ILE A 74 -11.60 13.44 13.11
C ILE A 74 -10.13 13.30 12.70
N ASP A 75 -9.30 14.10 13.32
CA ASP A 75 -7.85 13.92 13.34
C ASP A 75 -7.48 13.21 14.65
N LEU A 76 -7.04 11.96 14.54
CA LEU A 76 -6.81 11.10 15.69
C LEU A 76 -5.55 11.47 16.47
N THR A 77 -4.55 12.07 15.81
CA THR A 77 -3.22 12.32 16.37
C THR A 77 -2.84 13.80 16.46
N GLU A 78 -3.82 14.68 16.58
CA GLU A 78 -3.62 16.14 16.67
C GLU A 78 -2.80 16.69 15.48
N GLN A 79 -3.28 16.46 14.26
CA GLN A 79 -2.64 17.10 13.12
C GLN A 79 -3.25 18.50 12.86
N PHE A 80 -4.49 18.61 12.37
CA PHE A 80 -4.97 19.93 11.97
C PHE A 80 -6.49 20.03 11.80
N TYR A 81 -7.23 18.94 11.84
CA TYR A 81 -8.63 18.91 11.45
C TYR A 81 -9.49 18.20 12.50
N ASN A 82 -10.46 18.94 13.08
CA ASN A 82 -11.43 18.41 14.05
C ASN A 82 -10.80 17.40 15.05
N PRO A 83 -9.88 17.83 15.89
CA PRO A 83 -9.17 16.94 16.78
C PRO A 83 -10.13 16.28 17.78
N ALA A 84 -9.93 15.00 18.05
CA ALA A 84 -10.63 14.26 19.09
C ALA A 84 -9.64 13.58 20.02
N GLU A 85 -9.73 13.84 21.32
CA GLU A 85 -8.84 13.25 22.31
C GLU A 85 -9.27 11.81 22.65
N VAL A 86 -8.99 10.88 21.72
CA VAL A 86 -9.34 9.47 21.87
C VAL A 86 -8.31 8.75 22.73
N MET A 87 -8.81 8.07 23.76
CA MET A 87 -8.04 7.21 24.65
C MET A 87 -8.58 5.79 24.62
N ILE A 88 -7.65 4.82 24.54
CA ILE A 88 -7.97 3.40 24.70
C ILE A 88 -7.41 2.95 26.05
N ASN A 89 -8.29 2.52 26.95
CA ASN A 89 -7.92 2.04 28.28
C ASN A 89 -8.00 0.50 28.29
N ILE A 90 -6.93 -0.16 28.70
CA ILE A 90 -6.82 -1.62 28.71
C ILE A 90 -6.51 -2.09 30.14
N ASP A 91 -7.44 -2.86 30.70
CA ASP A 91 -7.24 -3.67 31.89
C ASP A 91 -6.62 -5.00 31.43
N SER A 92 -5.31 -5.07 31.54
CA SER A 92 -4.48 -6.10 30.89
C SER A 92 -4.49 -7.44 31.62
N ASP A 93 -4.95 -7.47 32.88
CA ASP A 93 -5.01 -8.67 33.74
C ASP A 93 -6.43 -9.05 34.16
N ASN A 94 -7.44 -8.31 33.69
CA ASN A 94 -8.86 -8.46 34.03
C ASN A 94 -9.10 -8.37 35.54
N ASN A 95 -8.45 -7.42 36.20
CA ASN A 95 -8.52 -7.22 37.63
C ASN A 95 -8.77 -5.77 38.02
N THR A 96 -9.98 -5.43 38.33
CA THR A 96 -10.40 -4.04 38.68
C THR A 96 -9.71 -3.45 39.90
N SER A 97 -8.85 -4.22 40.62
CA SER A 97 -8.10 -3.77 41.81
C SER A 97 -6.69 -3.30 41.46
N THR A 98 -6.21 -3.54 40.27
CA THR A 98 -4.92 -3.10 39.72
C THR A 98 -5.14 -1.94 38.74
N GLY A 99 -4.11 -1.24 38.31
CA GLY A 99 -4.18 -0.17 37.35
C GLY A 99 -4.97 1.07 37.80
N TYR A 100 -5.27 1.94 36.82
CA TYR A 100 -6.08 3.14 37.00
C TYR A 100 -7.57 2.81 36.88
N SER A 101 -8.35 3.14 37.94
CA SER A 101 -9.80 2.89 37.94
C SER A 101 -10.53 3.85 36.98
N ILE A 102 -11.06 3.34 35.89
CA ILE A 102 -11.83 4.07 34.90
C ILE A 102 -12.94 3.19 34.34
N ASN A 103 -14.14 3.73 34.20
CA ASN A 103 -15.31 3.04 33.60
C ASN A 103 -15.49 1.58 34.08
N ASN A 104 -15.33 1.35 35.38
CA ASN A 104 -15.41 0.04 36.08
C ASN A 104 -14.33 -1.01 35.69
N ILE A 105 -13.27 -0.62 35.01
CA ILE A 105 -12.10 -1.45 34.77
C ILE A 105 -10.88 -0.91 35.57
N GLY A 106 -9.86 -1.76 35.75
CA GLY A 106 -8.56 -1.38 36.29
C GLY A 106 -7.54 -1.28 35.16
N SER A 107 -7.36 -0.11 34.57
CA SER A 107 -6.53 0.08 33.38
C SER A 107 -5.05 0.18 33.73
N GLU A 108 -4.24 -0.82 33.36
CA GLU A 108 -2.78 -0.74 33.40
C GLU A 108 -2.27 0.18 32.29
N TYR A 109 -2.87 0.14 31.11
CA TYR A 109 -2.42 0.94 29.97
C TYR A 109 -3.52 1.87 29.49
N GLY A 110 -3.23 3.17 29.54
CA GLY A 110 -4.08 4.23 28.97
C GLY A 110 -3.41 4.82 27.74
N ILE A 111 -3.78 4.36 26.54
CA ILE A 111 -3.19 4.78 25.27
C ILE A 111 -3.87 6.09 24.82
N ASN A 112 -3.15 7.20 24.89
CA ASN A 112 -3.61 8.51 24.43
C ASN A 112 -3.08 8.73 23.01
N LEU A 113 -3.94 8.56 22.01
CA LEU A 113 -3.57 8.72 20.61
C LEU A 113 -3.38 10.20 20.23
N PHE A 114 -4.15 11.11 20.85
CA PHE A 114 -4.06 12.53 20.61
C PHE A 114 -2.71 13.11 21.07
N ASP A 115 -2.32 12.84 22.33
CA ASP A 115 -1.06 13.31 22.90
C ASP A 115 0.14 12.37 22.55
N LYS A 116 -0.13 11.23 21.94
CA LYS A 116 0.86 10.28 21.42
C LYS A 116 1.76 9.68 22.49
N PHE A 117 1.14 9.21 23.58
CA PHE A 117 1.84 8.46 24.64
C PHE A 117 0.92 7.48 25.36
N ILE A 118 1.50 6.60 26.16
CA ILE A 118 0.80 5.62 26.97
C ILE A 118 1.03 5.94 28.44
N PHE A 119 -0.05 6.02 29.22
CA PHE A 119 0.04 5.96 30.66
C PHE A 119 0.26 4.52 31.09
N ASP A 120 1.39 4.23 31.74
CA ASP A 120 1.63 2.95 32.40
C ASP A 120 1.26 3.08 33.89
N ASN A 121 0.18 2.43 34.28
CA ASN A 121 -0.34 2.35 35.66
C ASN A 121 -0.14 0.97 36.27
N SER A 122 0.74 0.14 35.72
CA SER A 122 1.00 -1.22 36.25
C SER A 122 1.65 -1.23 37.64
N ASP A 123 2.41 -0.20 37.98
CA ASP A 123 2.89 0.03 39.36
C ASP A 123 1.98 1.03 40.09
N PRO A 124 1.27 0.64 41.14
CA PRO A 124 0.38 1.51 41.89
C PRO A 124 1.08 2.70 42.57
N ASN A 125 2.40 2.69 42.68
CA ASN A 125 3.19 3.75 43.30
C ASN A 125 3.85 4.70 42.30
N LEU A 126 3.83 4.37 41.00
CA LEU A 126 4.48 5.13 39.94
C LEU A 126 3.61 5.12 38.69
N VAL A 127 3.15 6.28 38.27
CA VAL A 127 2.59 6.45 36.93
C VAL A 127 3.74 6.86 36.02
N ASP A 128 4.03 6.04 35.03
CA ASP A 128 5.05 6.33 34.02
C ASP A 128 4.39 6.65 32.68
N THR A 129 5.14 7.23 31.78
CA THR A 129 4.71 7.50 30.40
C THR A 129 5.62 6.77 29.44
N LEU A 130 5.00 5.91 28.62
CA LEU A 130 5.67 5.16 27.56
C LEU A 130 5.40 5.83 26.21
N SER A 131 6.27 5.58 25.26
CA SER A 131 6.02 5.87 23.85
C SER A 131 4.94 4.93 23.30
N LEU A 132 4.22 5.35 22.24
CA LEU A 132 3.34 4.45 21.48
C LEU A 132 4.11 3.25 20.89
N TYR A 133 5.40 3.40 20.66
CA TYR A 133 6.30 2.35 20.17
C TYR A 133 6.61 1.25 21.21
N ASP A 134 6.46 1.53 22.50
CA ASP A 134 6.69 0.51 23.52
C ASP A 134 5.62 -0.60 23.51
N LEU A 135 4.47 -0.34 22.88
CA LEU A 135 3.42 -1.32 22.61
C LEU A 135 3.12 -1.46 21.11
N ASP A 136 4.01 -1.05 20.24
CA ASP A 136 3.85 -1.08 18.78
C ASP A 136 2.45 -0.60 18.35
N VAL A 137 2.00 0.56 18.85
CA VAL A 137 0.68 1.11 18.55
C VAL A 137 0.70 1.74 17.17
N ILE A 138 -0.08 1.21 16.25
CA ILE A 138 -0.13 1.64 14.85
C ILE A 138 -1.57 2.00 14.46
N PRO A 139 -1.96 3.28 14.45
CA PRO A 139 -3.27 3.73 13.99
C PRO A 139 -3.25 4.08 12.51
N LEU A 140 -4.23 3.61 11.73
CA LEU A 140 -4.42 3.93 10.32
C LEU A 140 -5.91 4.23 10.02
N PRO A 141 -6.19 5.11 9.02
CA PRO A 141 -5.25 5.87 8.20
C PRO A 141 -4.58 7.01 8.97
N THR A 142 -3.54 7.64 8.38
CA THR A 142 -2.82 8.79 8.95
C THR A 142 -3.53 10.13 8.74
N TYR A 143 -4.44 10.22 7.76
CA TYR A 143 -5.26 11.40 7.48
C TYR A 143 -6.60 11.34 8.21
N SER A 144 -7.33 12.45 8.23
CA SER A 144 -8.66 12.54 8.89
C SER A 144 -9.62 11.46 8.35
N SER A 145 -10.36 10.84 9.26
CA SER A 145 -11.30 9.76 8.93
C SER A 145 -12.43 9.67 9.96
N ASP A 146 -13.54 9.08 9.57
CA ASP A 146 -14.63 8.69 10.50
C ASP A 146 -14.41 7.29 11.09
N LYS A 147 -13.32 6.60 10.66
CA LYS A 147 -12.94 5.27 11.14
C LYS A 147 -11.43 5.16 11.21
N PHE A 148 -10.97 4.39 12.18
CA PHE A 148 -9.57 4.04 12.34
C PHE A 148 -9.44 2.59 12.77
N GLU A 149 -8.39 1.94 12.30
CA GLU A 149 -7.95 0.64 12.81
C GLU A 149 -6.61 0.83 13.51
N ILE A 150 -6.48 0.18 14.66
CA ILE A 150 -5.35 0.34 15.56
C ILE A 150 -4.83 -1.04 15.91
N ALA A 151 -3.56 -1.32 15.61
CA ALA A 151 -2.84 -2.49 16.12
C ALA A 151 -2.13 -2.12 17.40
N ILE A 152 -2.10 -3.04 18.36
CA ILE A 152 -1.41 -2.91 19.67
C ILE A 152 -0.75 -4.25 19.96
N ASN A 153 0.56 -4.25 20.27
CA ASN A 153 1.28 -5.46 20.64
C ASN A 153 0.68 -6.08 21.90
N ARG A 154 0.28 -7.36 21.81
CA ARG A 154 -0.42 -8.04 22.91
C ARG A 154 0.47 -8.75 23.91
N SER A 155 1.78 -8.67 23.78
CA SER A 155 2.73 -9.46 24.59
C SER A 155 2.65 -9.20 26.09
N LEU A 156 2.12 -8.04 26.52
CA LEU A 156 1.94 -7.66 27.92
C LEU A 156 0.52 -7.97 28.45
N PHE A 157 -0.37 -8.54 27.63
CA PHE A 157 -1.76 -8.79 28.00
C PHE A 157 -1.96 -10.25 28.44
N SER A 158 -2.85 -10.46 29.40
CA SER A 158 -3.32 -11.80 29.77
C SER A 158 -4.28 -12.36 28.71
N ASP A 159 -4.70 -13.64 28.89
CA ASP A 159 -5.68 -14.27 27.95
C ASP A 159 -7.06 -13.59 27.93
N THR A 160 -7.35 -12.75 28.91
CA THR A 160 -8.62 -12.03 29.04
C THR A 160 -8.33 -10.61 29.50
N ILE A 161 -8.83 -9.64 28.76
CA ILE A 161 -8.67 -8.20 29.03
C ILE A 161 -10.02 -7.51 29.06
N CYS A 162 -10.07 -6.32 29.69
CA CYS A 162 -11.20 -5.42 29.51
C CYS A 162 -10.76 -4.15 28.77
N ILE A 163 -11.63 -3.62 27.91
CA ILE A 163 -11.35 -2.45 27.07
C ILE A 163 -12.41 -1.39 27.30
N SER A 164 -11.98 -0.14 27.44
CA SER A 164 -12.84 1.04 27.38
C SER A 164 -12.20 2.06 26.47
N VAL A 165 -12.94 2.55 25.47
CA VAL A 165 -12.54 3.65 24.61
C VAL A 165 -13.25 4.92 25.10
N ARG A 166 -12.55 6.03 25.08
CA ARG A 166 -13.11 7.32 25.50
C ARG A 166 -12.72 8.42 24.52
N GLU A 167 -13.68 9.25 24.12
CA GLU A 167 -13.44 10.58 23.59
C GLU A 167 -13.56 11.58 24.76
N LYS A 168 -12.44 12.22 25.09
CA LYS A 168 -12.29 12.95 26.35
C LYS A 168 -12.91 14.34 26.32
N ILE A 169 -12.93 15.02 25.16
CA ILE A 169 -13.47 16.39 25.00
C ILE A 169 -14.99 16.35 25.11
N GLY A 170 -15.66 15.43 24.43
CA GLY A 170 -17.11 15.21 24.51
C GLY A 170 -17.56 14.42 25.73
N ASN A 171 -16.62 13.79 26.44
CA ASN A 171 -16.84 12.90 27.57
C ASN A 171 -17.68 11.68 27.21
N ASP A 172 -17.45 11.12 26.04
CA ASP A 172 -18.09 9.95 25.50
C ASP A 172 -17.30 8.67 25.86
N PHE A 173 -17.99 7.60 26.27
CA PHE A 173 -17.38 6.34 26.70
C PHE A 173 -17.98 5.14 25.99
N MET A 174 -17.14 4.27 25.49
CA MET A 174 -17.50 2.95 25.01
C MET A 174 -16.81 1.86 25.83
N PRO A 175 -17.51 0.95 26.52
CA PRO A 175 -18.96 0.95 26.75
C PRO A 175 -19.44 2.12 27.59
N ASP A 176 -20.76 2.38 27.51
CA ASP A 176 -21.41 3.34 28.39
C ASP A 176 -21.11 3.11 29.85
N ASN A 177 -21.16 4.19 30.63
CA ASN A 177 -20.82 4.19 32.02
C ASN A 177 -21.59 3.12 32.81
N GLY A 178 -20.85 2.19 33.39
CA GLY A 178 -21.38 1.06 34.17
C GLY A 178 -21.38 -0.29 33.44
N SER A 179 -21.10 -0.31 32.14
CA SER A 179 -20.89 -1.52 31.36
C SER A 179 -19.40 -1.88 31.25
N ILE A 180 -19.09 -3.13 31.03
CA ILE A 180 -17.70 -3.62 30.83
C ILE A 180 -17.66 -4.41 29.53
N PHE A 181 -16.72 -4.09 28.65
CA PHE A 181 -16.40 -4.89 27.47
C PHE A 181 -15.20 -5.78 27.80
N THR A 182 -15.45 -7.09 27.85
CA THR A 182 -14.42 -8.10 28.09
C THR A 182 -14.08 -8.81 26.79
N TYR A 183 -12.79 -8.92 26.48
CA TYR A 183 -12.28 -9.62 25.32
C TYR A 183 -11.42 -10.82 25.76
N ILE A 184 -11.69 -11.99 25.18
CA ILE A 184 -10.91 -13.21 25.38
C ILE A 184 -10.11 -13.43 24.10
N PHE A 185 -8.78 -13.49 24.21
CA PHE A 185 -7.92 -13.70 23.07
C PHE A 185 -8.17 -15.06 22.42
N ASP A 186 -8.36 -15.04 21.11
CA ASP A 186 -8.35 -16.25 20.31
C ASP A 186 -6.90 -16.71 20.11
N ASN A 187 -6.56 -17.85 20.69
CA ASN A 187 -5.25 -18.48 20.58
C ASN A 187 -5.26 -19.63 19.54
N SER A 188 -6.28 -19.75 18.71
CA SER A 188 -6.30 -20.70 17.60
C SER A 188 -5.23 -20.30 16.56
N SER A 189 -4.61 -21.31 15.92
CA SER A 189 -3.59 -21.03 14.92
C SER A 189 -4.18 -20.35 13.70
N LEU A 190 -3.74 -19.12 13.43
CA LEU A 190 -4.01 -18.42 12.18
C LEU A 190 -3.26 -19.05 11.00
N PRO A 191 -3.76 -18.89 9.78
CA PRO A 191 -2.96 -19.12 8.59
C PRO A 191 -1.70 -18.24 8.67
N THR A 192 -0.53 -18.82 8.40
CA THR A 192 0.69 -18.02 8.28
C THR A 192 0.62 -17.22 6.99
N THR A 193 0.91 -15.92 7.07
CA THR A 193 1.09 -15.09 5.87
C THR A 193 2.18 -15.69 4.99
N THR A 194 1.89 -15.85 3.70
CA THR A 194 2.89 -16.37 2.76
C THR A 194 3.90 -15.28 2.47
N ALA A 195 5.17 -15.57 2.74
CA ALA A 195 6.24 -14.62 2.47
C ALA A 195 6.28 -14.22 0.98
N ILE A 196 6.35 -12.92 0.72
CA ILE A 196 6.54 -12.38 -0.62
C ILE A 196 8.03 -12.31 -0.90
N ASP A 197 8.52 -13.11 -1.84
CA ASP A 197 9.92 -13.08 -2.27
C ASP A 197 10.22 -11.86 -3.17
N PHE A 198 11.50 -11.54 -3.35
CA PHE A 198 11.94 -10.36 -4.12
C PHE A 198 12.03 -10.62 -5.63
N SER A 199 11.89 -11.85 -6.09
CA SER A 199 11.97 -12.18 -7.52
C SER A 199 10.72 -11.68 -8.26
N LYS A 200 10.89 -11.17 -9.49
CA LYS A 200 9.75 -10.93 -10.38
C LYS A 200 9.12 -12.25 -10.80
N ASN A 201 7.81 -12.31 -10.89
CA ASN A 201 7.10 -13.47 -11.43
C ASN A 201 7.29 -13.57 -12.96
N ASP A 202 7.30 -12.42 -13.66
CA ASP A 202 7.66 -12.32 -15.07
C ASP A 202 8.80 -11.29 -15.22
N ILE A 203 9.83 -11.65 -15.98
CA ILE A 203 10.99 -10.78 -16.24
C ILE A 203 10.61 -9.49 -16.99
N ASN A 204 9.51 -9.53 -17.74
CA ASN A 204 9.00 -8.38 -18.49
C ASN A 204 8.09 -7.46 -17.66
N ASN A 205 7.76 -7.80 -16.42
CA ASN A 205 7.09 -6.85 -15.54
C ASN A 205 8.01 -5.67 -15.27
N LEU A 206 7.47 -4.46 -15.31
CA LEU A 206 8.23 -3.25 -15.00
C LEU A 206 8.26 -3.04 -13.49
N ARG A 207 9.44 -3.16 -12.87
CA ARG A 207 9.58 -2.94 -11.43
C ARG A 207 9.86 -1.48 -11.12
N LEU A 208 8.93 -0.85 -10.40
CA LEU A 208 9.10 0.46 -9.77
C LEU A 208 9.50 0.28 -8.29
N MET A 209 10.41 1.11 -7.81
CA MET A 209 10.65 1.35 -6.40
C MET A 209 10.40 2.82 -6.09
N THR A 210 9.70 3.14 -5.01
CA THR A 210 9.67 4.50 -4.43
C THR A 210 10.27 4.46 -3.04
N TYR A 211 11.08 5.48 -2.69
CA TYR A 211 11.80 5.48 -1.44
C TYR A 211 12.27 6.88 -1.01
N ASN A 212 11.71 7.41 0.05
CA ASN A 212 12.29 8.57 0.75
C ASN A 212 13.56 8.12 1.49
N VAL A 213 14.70 8.70 1.15
CA VAL A 213 16.03 8.30 1.67
C VAL A 213 16.47 9.12 2.88
N TRP A 214 15.56 9.86 3.47
CA TRP A 214 15.79 10.71 4.64
C TRP A 214 17.03 11.61 4.50
N SER A 215 16.81 12.86 4.17
CA SER A 215 17.85 13.92 4.23
C SER A 215 19.17 13.54 3.52
N ASN A 216 19.06 13.29 2.20
CA ASN A 216 20.19 12.94 1.33
C ASN A 216 20.92 11.64 1.73
N GLY A 217 20.19 10.61 2.12
CA GLY A 217 20.76 9.33 2.57
C GLY A 217 21.74 8.68 1.60
N LEU A 218 21.54 8.85 0.28
CA LEU A 218 22.41 8.28 -0.75
C LEU A 218 23.86 8.82 -0.74
N ILE A 219 24.11 9.95 -0.06
CA ILE A 219 25.45 10.54 0.10
C ILE A 219 25.90 10.61 1.56
N ASN A 220 25.13 10.06 2.46
CA ASN A 220 25.47 10.01 3.88
C ASN A 220 26.35 8.79 4.18
N ASN A 221 27.62 9.03 4.50
CA ASN A 221 28.59 7.96 4.75
C ASN A 221 28.23 6.99 5.89
N ASN A 222 27.31 7.37 6.77
CA ASN A 222 26.87 6.50 7.87
C ASN A 222 25.69 5.59 7.50
N ARG A 223 25.07 5.81 6.32
CA ARG A 223 23.85 5.12 5.87
C ARG A 223 23.93 4.58 4.45
N ILE A 224 24.96 4.96 3.69
CA ILE A 224 25.12 4.66 2.28
C ILE A 224 25.19 3.15 1.99
N ASP A 225 25.78 2.37 2.89
CA ASP A 225 25.95 0.92 2.68
C ASP A 225 24.63 0.17 2.90
N GLU A 226 23.79 0.62 3.83
CA GLU A 226 22.43 0.15 4.03
C GLU A 226 21.57 0.41 2.78
N HIS A 227 21.57 1.66 2.30
CA HIS A 227 20.89 2.03 1.06
C HIS A 227 21.35 1.19 -0.14
N ARG A 228 22.65 0.91 -0.27
CA ARG A 228 23.20 0.07 -1.34
C ARG A 228 22.69 -1.38 -1.27
N ARG A 229 22.59 -1.96 -0.08
CA ARG A 229 22.04 -3.32 0.10
C ARG A 229 20.57 -3.37 -0.28
N ILE A 230 19.76 -2.43 0.23
CA ILE A 230 18.33 -2.31 -0.09
C ILE A 230 18.13 -2.13 -1.60
N PHE A 231 18.84 -1.17 -2.20
CA PHE A 231 18.80 -0.90 -3.63
C PHE A 231 19.17 -2.14 -4.48
N SER A 232 20.23 -2.83 -4.09
CA SER A 232 20.68 -4.02 -4.82
C SER A 232 19.71 -5.20 -4.69
N SER A 233 19.07 -5.35 -3.53
CA SER A 233 18.08 -6.41 -3.29
C SER A 233 16.79 -6.16 -4.07
N ALA A 234 16.32 -4.92 -4.15
CA ALA A 234 15.12 -4.52 -4.87
C ALA A 234 15.23 -4.75 -6.39
N ASN A 235 16.41 -4.52 -6.99
CA ASN A 235 16.72 -4.69 -8.41
C ASN A 235 15.63 -4.10 -9.34
N SER A 236 15.23 -2.87 -9.08
CA SER A 236 14.13 -2.20 -9.78
C SER A 236 14.55 -1.75 -11.18
N ASP A 237 13.60 -1.45 -12.06
CA ASP A 237 13.85 -0.89 -13.39
C ASP A 237 13.82 0.63 -13.39
N ILE A 238 12.93 1.18 -12.56
CA ILE A 238 12.77 2.62 -12.32
C ILE A 238 12.71 2.83 -10.80
N ILE A 239 13.33 3.90 -10.32
CA ILE A 239 13.30 4.27 -8.91
C ILE A 239 13.00 5.76 -8.78
N THR A 240 12.05 6.09 -7.91
CA THR A 240 11.72 7.44 -7.48
C THR A 240 12.18 7.63 -6.04
N PHE A 241 13.20 8.46 -5.85
CA PHE A 241 13.71 8.84 -4.54
C PHE A 241 13.21 10.22 -4.12
N GLN A 242 12.99 10.42 -2.84
CA GLN A 242 12.66 11.70 -2.23
C GLN A 242 13.75 12.10 -1.22
N GLU A 243 13.76 13.37 -0.83
CA GLU A 243 14.76 13.99 0.06
C GLU A 243 16.20 13.95 -0.48
N CYS A 244 16.37 14.12 -1.78
CA CYS A 244 17.65 14.16 -2.49
C CYS A 244 18.11 15.58 -2.87
N GLY A 245 17.65 16.64 -2.19
CA GLY A 245 17.87 18.05 -2.59
C GLY A 245 19.32 18.51 -2.70
N ASN A 246 20.28 17.80 -2.13
CA ASN A 246 21.72 18.05 -2.31
C ASN A 246 22.43 16.91 -3.07
N THR A 247 21.70 15.93 -3.57
CA THR A 247 22.29 14.77 -4.26
C THR A 247 22.42 15.05 -5.75
N THR A 248 23.63 15.34 -6.19
CA THR A 248 23.91 15.67 -7.60
C THR A 248 24.01 14.43 -8.48
N TYR A 249 23.98 14.62 -9.80
CA TYR A 249 24.23 13.55 -10.78
C TYR A 249 25.52 12.75 -10.49
N ASN A 250 26.63 13.45 -10.13
CA ASN A 250 27.89 12.78 -9.82
C ASN A 250 27.84 11.99 -8.52
N ASP A 251 27.08 12.45 -7.54
CA ASP A 251 26.88 11.73 -6.27
C ASP A 251 26.14 10.42 -6.52
N VAL A 252 25.10 10.45 -7.37
CA VAL A 252 24.35 9.24 -7.77
C VAL A 252 25.26 8.27 -8.51
N LEU A 253 26.11 8.75 -9.44
CA LEU A 253 27.12 7.89 -10.07
C LEU A 253 28.05 7.24 -9.04
N GLY A 254 28.48 8.00 -8.03
CA GLY A 254 29.30 7.51 -6.91
C GLY A 254 28.57 6.43 -6.09
N PHE A 255 27.28 6.62 -5.82
CA PHE A 255 26.42 5.64 -5.15
C PHE A 255 26.30 4.35 -5.98
N LEU A 256 26.06 4.48 -7.28
CA LEU A 256 25.84 3.35 -8.21
C LEU A 256 27.13 2.60 -8.57
N ASN A 257 28.32 3.20 -8.46
CA ASN A 257 29.60 2.58 -8.87
C ASN A 257 29.92 1.24 -8.20
N THR A 258 29.29 0.95 -7.06
CA THR A 258 29.44 -0.32 -6.34
C THR A 258 28.26 -1.27 -6.58
N SER A 259 27.24 -0.84 -7.32
CA SER A 259 26.07 -1.66 -7.63
C SER A 259 26.36 -2.62 -8.79
N PRO A 260 25.92 -3.87 -8.72
CA PRO A 260 25.94 -4.77 -9.88
C PRO A 260 24.88 -4.38 -10.94
N ILE A 261 23.97 -3.46 -10.62
CA ILE A 261 22.86 -3.03 -11.48
C ILE A 261 23.26 -1.74 -12.17
N TYR A 262 23.07 -1.68 -13.48
CA TYR A 262 23.41 -0.53 -14.30
C TYR A 262 22.19 0.35 -14.55
N TYR A 263 22.31 1.63 -14.16
CA TYR A 263 21.31 2.68 -14.41
C TYR A 263 21.98 3.81 -15.20
N PRO A 264 21.77 3.86 -16.52
CA PRO A 264 22.37 4.89 -17.37
C PRO A 264 21.67 6.23 -17.29
N TYR A 265 20.45 6.29 -16.78
CA TYR A 265 19.60 7.48 -16.82
C TYR A 265 19.28 7.96 -15.41
N ILE A 266 19.65 9.22 -15.11
CA ILE A 266 19.59 9.84 -13.80
C ILE A 266 19.01 11.24 -13.96
N TYR A 267 17.89 11.52 -13.31
CA TYR A 267 17.13 12.76 -13.41
C TYR A 267 16.95 13.39 -12.01
N PRO A 268 17.96 14.13 -11.49
CA PRO A 268 17.84 14.80 -10.21
C PRO A 268 17.15 16.17 -10.40
N ASP A 269 16.18 16.49 -9.55
CA ASP A 269 15.72 17.85 -9.34
C ASP A 269 16.11 18.34 -7.94
N LEU A 270 17.07 19.22 -7.91
CA LEU A 270 17.58 19.79 -6.65
C LEU A 270 16.62 20.79 -6.00
N ASN A 271 15.62 21.28 -6.72
CA ASN A 271 14.63 22.23 -6.19
C ASN A 271 13.51 21.48 -5.45
N SER A 272 12.94 20.46 -6.08
CA SER A 272 11.93 19.60 -5.45
C SER A 272 12.54 18.68 -4.40
N GLY A 273 13.81 18.32 -4.57
CA GLY A 273 14.49 17.30 -3.77
C GLY A 273 14.18 15.88 -4.25
N ASN A 274 13.53 15.73 -5.38
CA ASN A 274 13.23 14.43 -5.99
C ASN A 274 14.38 13.97 -6.89
N LEU A 275 14.50 12.65 -7.04
CA LEU A 275 15.49 12.05 -7.92
C LEU A 275 14.85 10.81 -8.55
N THR A 276 14.80 10.78 -9.88
CA THR A 276 14.38 9.58 -10.62
C THR A 276 15.58 8.95 -11.30
N ILE A 277 15.76 7.64 -11.15
CA ILE A 277 16.75 6.87 -11.90
C ILE A 277 16.07 5.74 -12.66
N SER A 278 16.59 5.41 -13.85
CA SER A 278 15.94 4.44 -14.72
C SER A 278 16.97 3.63 -15.53
N LYS A 279 16.61 2.39 -15.86
CA LYS A 279 17.30 1.58 -16.87
C LYS A 279 16.98 2.05 -18.30
N TYR A 280 15.93 2.83 -18.47
CA TYR A 280 15.40 3.31 -19.75
C TYR A 280 15.50 4.84 -19.84
N PRO A 281 15.66 5.43 -21.04
CA PRO A 281 15.75 6.87 -21.20
C PRO A 281 14.41 7.56 -20.91
N SER A 282 14.43 8.85 -20.58
CA SER A 282 13.25 9.71 -20.61
C SER A 282 13.18 10.43 -21.96
N LEU A 283 12.01 10.44 -22.56
CA LEU A 283 11.71 11.24 -23.75
C LEU A 283 11.53 12.70 -23.40
N GLN A 284 10.97 12.97 -22.24
CA GLN A 284 10.68 14.32 -21.76
C GLN A 284 10.45 14.34 -20.25
N SER A 285 10.84 15.45 -19.63
CA SER A 285 10.68 15.72 -18.19
C SER A 285 9.87 16.99 -17.99
N TRP A 286 9.08 17.03 -16.90
CA TRP A 286 8.31 18.21 -16.49
C TRP A 286 8.41 18.41 -14.97
N GLN A 287 8.43 19.66 -14.54
CA GLN A 287 8.08 20.03 -13.17
C GLN A 287 6.55 20.25 -13.15
N VAL A 288 5.85 19.40 -12.43
CA VAL A 288 4.38 19.41 -12.34
C VAL A 288 3.91 20.38 -11.26
N ALA A 289 4.59 20.37 -10.11
CA ALA A 289 4.39 21.26 -8.99
C ALA A 289 5.75 21.50 -8.30
N ASP A 290 5.78 22.31 -7.25
CA ASP A 290 7.03 22.59 -6.52
C ASP A 290 7.73 21.31 -6.02
N ARG A 291 6.95 20.27 -5.71
CA ARG A 291 7.41 19.02 -5.13
C ARG A 291 6.97 17.77 -5.91
N ILE A 292 6.59 17.94 -7.17
CA ILE A 292 6.19 16.83 -8.04
C ILE A 292 6.86 17.00 -9.40
N ASP A 293 7.59 15.98 -9.83
CA ASP A 293 8.25 15.89 -11.13
C ASP A 293 7.70 14.73 -11.94
N ALA A 294 7.79 14.81 -13.26
CA ALA A 294 7.32 13.79 -14.19
C ALA A 294 8.37 13.45 -15.25
N GLU A 295 8.50 12.15 -15.54
CA GLU A 295 9.36 11.60 -16.58
C GLU A 295 8.54 10.69 -17.51
N LEU A 296 8.52 10.98 -18.80
CA LEU A 296 8.00 10.04 -19.80
C LEU A 296 9.12 9.08 -20.18
N ILE A 297 9.05 7.87 -19.67
CA ILE A 297 10.09 6.85 -19.84
C ILE A 297 9.84 6.06 -21.13
N ASP A 298 10.84 6.08 -22.02
CA ASP A 298 10.90 5.37 -23.31
C ASP A 298 11.18 3.89 -23.07
N LEU A 299 10.15 3.08 -23.09
CA LEU A 299 10.26 1.64 -22.89
C LEU A 299 10.58 0.93 -24.21
N PRO A 300 11.30 -0.22 -24.17
CA PRO A 300 11.66 -0.95 -25.39
C PRO A 300 10.45 -1.39 -26.22
N ASP A 301 10.31 -0.84 -27.42
CA ASP A 301 9.27 -1.20 -28.41
C ASP A 301 9.28 -2.69 -28.79
N SER A 302 10.31 -3.43 -28.46
CA SER A 302 10.38 -4.88 -28.67
C SER A 302 9.61 -5.69 -27.61
N ILE A 303 9.22 -5.06 -26.52
CA ILE A 303 8.55 -5.70 -25.37
C ILE A 303 7.20 -5.02 -25.10
N TYR A 304 7.21 -3.72 -24.93
CA TYR A 304 6.04 -2.92 -24.54
C TYR A 304 5.42 -2.22 -25.75
N SER A 305 4.11 -2.04 -25.73
CA SER A 305 3.38 -1.35 -26.79
C SER A 305 3.15 0.15 -26.51
N SER A 306 3.64 0.63 -25.37
CA SER A 306 3.50 2.01 -24.92
C SER A 306 4.63 2.37 -23.95
N ASP A 307 5.01 3.64 -23.93
CA ASP A 307 5.82 4.25 -22.88
C ASP A 307 5.03 4.39 -21.59
N ILE A 308 5.68 4.82 -20.50
CA ILE A 308 5.05 5.08 -19.21
C ILE A 308 5.40 6.47 -18.68
N LEU A 309 4.39 7.20 -18.19
CA LEU A 309 4.59 8.42 -17.42
C LEU A 309 4.80 8.08 -15.94
N ILE A 310 5.97 8.41 -15.41
CA ILE A 310 6.30 8.26 -13.99
C ILE A 310 6.28 9.64 -13.35
N LEU A 311 5.46 9.79 -12.31
CA LEU A 311 5.43 10.99 -11.48
C LEU A 311 6.05 10.64 -10.12
N ASN A 312 6.98 11.51 -9.67
CA ASN A 312 7.69 11.40 -8.40
C ASN A 312 7.27 12.57 -7.52
N GLY A 313 6.67 12.29 -6.37
CA GLY A 313 6.13 13.30 -5.47
C GLY A 313 6.71 13.26 -4.07
N HIS A 314 6.92 14.47 -3.51
CA HIS A 314 7.21 14.69 -2.10
C HIS A 314 6.56 15.99 -1.64
N PRO A 315 5.21 16.08 -1.63
CA PRO A 315 4.47 17.26 -1.17
C PRO A 315 4.84 17.65 0.26
N PRO A 316 4.56 18.91 0.67
CA PRO A 316 4.95 19.40 2.00
C PRO A 316 4.37 18.56 3.14
N CYS A 317 5.20 18.26 4.15
CA CYS A 317 4.78 17.55 5.36
C CYS A 317 4.01 18.42 6.37
N CYS A 318 3.59 17.77 7.42
CA CYS A 318 3.21 18.39 8.69
C CYS A 318 2.02 19.36 8.54
N SER A 319 2.10 20.59 9.10
CA SER A 319 1.01 21.58 9.10
C SER A 319 0.77 22.29 7.77
N ASN A 320 1.57 22.03 6.72
CA ASN A 320 1.40 22.72 5.44
C ASN A 320 0.34 22.03 4.55
N ASN A 321 -0.90 21.99 5.04
CA ASN A 321 -2.02 21.41 4.31
C ASN A 321 -2.33 22.15 3.01
N GLU A 322 -2.24 23.49 2.99
CA GLU A 322 -2.49 24.30 1.80
C GLU A 322 -1.49 23.98 0.69
N GLY A 323 -0.18 23.96 1.00
CA GLY A 323 0.84 23.64 0.02
C GLY A 323 0.76 22.20 -0.47
N ARG A 324 0.34 21.26 0.39
CA ARG A 324 0.10 19.87 -0.01
C ARG A 324 -1.06 19.76 -0.99
N GLN A 325 -2.20 20.43 -0.69
CA GLN A 325 -3.36 20.45 -1.57
C GLN A 325 -3.04 21.11 -2.91
N GLU A 326 -2.30 22.22 -2.92
CA GLU A 326 -1.89 22.91 -4.16
C GLU A 326 -1.08 21.99 -5.07
N ASN A 327 -0.18 21.18 -4.51
CA ASN A 327 0.58 20.19 -5.29
C ASN A 327 -0.33 19.12 -5.91
N PHE A 328 -1.35 18.65 -5.19
CA PHE A 328 -2.28 17.64 -5.72
C PHE A 328 -3.26 18.24 -6.74
N ASP A 329 -3.72 19.47 -6.55
CA ASP A 329 -4.54 20.16 -7.56
C ASP A 329 -3.75 20.33 -8.87
N ALA A 330 -2.48 20.74 -8.79
CA ALA A 330 -1.59 20.83 -9.93
C ALA A 330 -1.32 19.48 -10.61
N LEU A 331 -1.16 18.41 -9.83
CA LEU A 331 -1.03 17.05 -10.34
C LEU A 331 -2.23 16.65 -11.20
N ILE A 332 -3.44 16.85 -10.70
CA ILE A 332 -4.64 16.47 -11.43
C ILE A 332 -4.83 17.33 -12.67
N GLN A 333 -4.55 18.62 -12.60
CA GLN A 333 -4.53 19.48 -13.79
C GLN A 333 -3.55 18.95 -14.85
N PHE A 334 -2.33 18.58 -14.45
CA PHE A 334 -1.31 18.03 -15.35
C PHE A 334 -1.75 16.71 -16.00
N ILE A 335 -2.35 15.79 -15.25
CA ILE A 335 -2.87 14.52 -15.79
C ILE A 335 -4.01 14.79 -16.79
N HIS A 336 -4.89 15.73 -16.51
CA HIS A 336 -5.97 16.11 -17.43
C HIS A 336 -5.42 16.73 -18.72
N ASP A 337 -4.41 17.59 -18.61
CA ASP A 337 -3.71 18.17 -19.75
C ASP A 337 -3.08 17.06 -20.60
N ALA A 338 -2.37 16.13 -19.97
CA ALA A 338 -1.73 14.99 -20.64
C ALA A 338 -2.71 14.10 -21.44
N LYS A 339 -3.97 14.03 -21.01
CA LYS A 339 -5.04 13.28 -21.68
C LYS A 339 -5.78 14.10 -22.76
N THR A 340 -5.45 15.39 -22.90
CA THR A 340 -6.16 16.34 -23.77
C THR A 340 -5.22 16.85 -24.86
N VAL A 341 -5.58 16.68 -26.13
CA VAL A 341 -4.75 17.11 -27.26
C VAL A 341 -4.55 18.63 -27.29
N GLY A 342 -3.31 19.08 -27.42
CA GLY A 342 -2.93 20.48 -27.57
C GLY A 342 -2.56 21.20 -26.29
N GLY A 343 -2.31 20.46 -25.21
CA GLY A 343 -1.84 20.97 -23.92
C GLY A 343 -0.32 21.17 -23.82
N VAL A 344 0.17 21.31 -22.59
CA VAL A 344 1.62 21.37 -22.28
C VAL A 344 2.27 20.02 -22.52
N ILE A 345 1.51 18.96 -22.33
CA ILE A 345 1.90 17.58 -22.56
C ILE A 345 0.75 16.87 -23.32
N ASP A 346 1.09 16.18 -24.40
CA ASP A 346 0.16 15.32 -25.14
C ASP A 346 0.65 13.88 -25.04
N LEU A 347 -0.09 13.02 -24.35
CA LEU A 347 0.22 11.59 -24.31
C LEU A 347 -0.64 10.83 -25.33
N PRO A 348 -0.09 9.76 -25.94
CA PRO A 348 -0.92 8.79 -26.63
C PRO A 348 -2.02 8.25 -25.70
N ILE A 349 -3.21 8.01 -26.27
CA ILE A 349 -4.33 7.44 -25.50
C ILE A 349 -3.89 6.11 -24.89
N ASN A 350 -4.24 5.90 -23.61
CA ASN A 350 -3.89 4.71 -22.85
C ASN A 350 -2.38 4.57 -22.52
N THR A 351 -1.63 5.67 -22.51
CA THR A 351 -0.29 5.65 -21.90
C THR A 351 -0.41 5.37 -20.41
N PRO A 352 0.24 4.32 -19.87
CA PRO A 352 0.29 4.05 -18.45
C PRO A 352 0.83 5.23 -17.65
N ILE A 353 0.21 5.55 -16.52
CA ILE A 353 0.63 6.63 -15.61
C ILE A 353 0.77 6.05 -14.21
N SER A 354 1.91 6.29 -13.55
CA SER A 354 2.11 5.99 -12.14
C SER A 354 2.57 7.23 -11.39
N PHE A 355 1.92 7.52 -10.27
CA PHE A 355 2.32 8.56 -9.32
C PHE A 355 2.74 7.91 -8.02
N SER A 356 3.99 8.12 -7.59
CA SER A 356 4.56 7.49 -6.41
C SER A 356 5.44 8.44 -5.62
N GLY A 357 5.61 8.17 -4.33
CA GLY A 357 6.46 8.95 -3.44
C GLY A 357 5.92 9.04 -2.04
N ASP A 358 6.58 9.86 -1.24
CA ASP A 358 6.12 10.27 0.09
C ASP A 358 5.07 11.38 -0.05
N MET A 359 3.80 11.02 0.07
CA MET A 359 2.68 11.94 -0.12
C MET A 359 2.39 12.79 1.12
N ASN A 360 3.00 12.47 2.26
CA ASN A 360 2.77 13.17 3.52
C ASN A 360 1.27 13.34 3.86
N LEU A 361 0.44 12.31 3.59
CA LEU A 361 -1.00 12.36 3.84
C LEU A 361 -1.29 12.21 5.34
N VAL A 362 -1.16 13.33 6.06
CA VAL A 362 -1.31 13.42 7.52
C VAL A 362 -2.35 14.46 7.96
N GLY A 363 -3.11 15.02 7.03
CA GLY A 363 -4.12 16.07 7.31
C GLY A 363 -5.49 15.68 6.79
N TYR A 364 -6.00 16.40 5.81
CA TYR A 364 -7.37 16.28 5.31
C TYR A 364 -7.57 15.08 4.40
N SER A 365 -8.67 14.34 4.56
CA SER A 365 -9.08 13.24 3.68
C SER A 365 -9.31 13.68 2.24
N GLU A 366 -9.69 14.96 2.03
CA GLU A 366 -9.87 15.55 0.71
C GLU A 366 -8.60 15.50 -0.13
N GLN A 367 -7.40 15.52 0.49
CA GLN A 367 -6.12 15.43 -0.20
C GLN A 367 -5.96 14.05 -0.86
N TYR A 368 -6.31 12.99 -0.15
CA TYR A 368 -6.38 11.65 -0.71
C TYR A 368 -7.43 11.57 -1.84
N SER A 369 -8.61 12.14 -1.61
CA SER A 369 -9.67 12.19 -2.62
C SER A 369 -9.26 12.97 -3.88
N THR A 370 -8.47 14.03 -3.74
CA THR A 370 -7.92 14.78 -4.89
C THR A 370 -7.08 13.85 -5.77
N ILE A 371 -6.15 13.09 -5.20
CA ILE A 371 -5.30 12.19 -5.98
C ILE A 371 -6.13 11.08 -6.65
N VAL A 372 -6.97 10.41 -5.89
CA VAL A 372 -7.68 9.20 -6.33
C VAL A 372 -8.81 9.55 -7.29
N ASN A 373 -9.65 10.53 -6.94
CA ASN A 373 -10.87 10.87 -7.67
C ASN A 373 -10.73 12.08 -8.60
N GLY A 374 -9.59 12.77 -8.55
CA GLY A 374 -9.36 13.97 -9.33
C GLY A 374 -10.20 15.17 -8.89
N THR A 375 -10.49 15.29 -7.59
CA THR A 375 -11.28 16.39 -7.04
C THR A 375 -10.39 17.61 -6.78
N ILE A 376 -10.32 18.55 -7.72
CA ILE A 376 -9.58 19.82 -7.56
C ILE A 376 -10.34 20.74 -6.61
N LEU A 377 -9.66 21.27 -5.58
CA LEU A 377 -10.26 22.22 -4.64
C LEU A 377 -10.14 23.68 -5.13
N ASP A 378 -8.97 24.11 -5.62
CA ASP A 378 -8.81 25.43 -6.23
C ASP A 378 -9.12 25.40 -7.73
N THR A 379 -10.40 25.34 -8.06
CA THR A 379 -10.88 25.31 -9.45
C THR A 379 -10.64 26.62 -10.21
N VAL A 380 -10.30 27.70 -9.52
CA VAL A 380 -9.99 29.00 -10.14
C VAL A 380 -8.61 28.97 -10.78
N THR A 381 -7.63 28.39 -10.07
CA THR A 381 -6.24 28.30 -10.52
C THR A 381 -6.03 27.08 -11.42
N PHE A 382 -6.56 25.91 -11.05
CA PHE A 382 -6.24 24.62 -11.67
C PHE A 382 -7.37 24.06 -12.56
N GLY A 383 -8.50 24.78 -12.66
CA GLY A 383 -9.63 24.34 -13.48
C GLY A 383 -10.49 23.27 -12.82
N ASN A 384 -11.39 22.67 -13.59
CA ASN A 384 -12.27 21.64 -13.07
C ASN A 384 -11.54 20.30 -12.95
N GLY A 385 -11.77 19.61 -11.85
CA GLY A 385 -11.31 18.24 -11.65
C GLY A 385 -12.09 17.22 -12.49
N GLY A 386 -11.78 15.96 -12.32
CA GLY A 386 -12.42 14.79 -12.95
C GLY A 386 -11.54 13.57 -12.77
N PHE A 387 -12.09 12.40 -12.95
CA PHE A 387 -11.35 11.15 -12.76
C PHE A 387 -10.07 11.09 -13.62
N PRO A 388 -8.93 10.76 -12.98
CA PRO A 388 -7.63 10.86 -13.63
C PRO A 388 -7.29 9.66 -14.52
N ASP A 389 -7.94 8.50 -14.39
CA ASP A 389 -7.69 7.35 -15.26
C ASP A 389 -8.29 7.55 -16.67
N TRP A 390 -7.79 6.79 -17.64
CA TRP A 390 -8.16 6.91 -19.08
C TRP A 390 -9.62 6.58 -19.36
N ASP A 391 -10.21 5.66 -18.63
CA ASP A 391 -11.62 5.27 -18.78
C ASP A 391 -12.59 6.11 -17.94
N ASN A 392 -12.10 7.21 -17.34
CA ASN A 392 -12.81 8.08 -16.42
C ASN A 392 -13.25 7.37 -15.13
N THR A 393 -12.37 6.57 -14.58
CA THR A 393 -12.44 6.00 -13.22
C THR A 393 -11.37 6.60 -12.31
N PRO A 394 -11.44 6.38 -10.98
CA PRO A 394 -10.38 6.74 -10.05
C PRO A 394 -9.04 6.07 -10.40
N LEU A 395 -7.91 6.67 -9.99
CA LEU A 395 -6.65 5.94 -9.90
C LEU A 395 -6.77 4.82 -8.85
N GLU A 396 -6.11 3.70 -9.10
CA GLU A 396 -5.93 2.69 -8.06
C GLU A 396 -4.82 3.11 -7.11
N ASP A 397 -5.11 3.08 -5.81
CA ASP A 397 -4.11 3.14 -4.76
C ASP A 397 -3.60 1.73 -4.49
N LYS A 398 -2.34 1.44 -4.83
CA LYS A 398 -1.76 0.12 -4.59
C LYS A 398 -1.33 -0.03 -3.14
N ILE A 399 -2.14 -0.72 -2.37
CA ILE A 399 -1.76 -1.10 -1.02
C ILE A 399 -0.65 -2.16 -1.08
N CYS A 400 0.46 -1.84 -0.42
CA CYS A 400 1.59 -2.74 -0.28
C CYS A 400 1.76 -3.13 1.18
N TYR A 401 2.15 -4.38 1.42
CA TYR A 401 2.35 -4.93 2.76
C TYR A 401 3.81 -5.32 2.96
N PHE A 402 4.24 -5.49 4.19
CA PHE A 402 5.53 -6.06 4.50
C PHE A 402 5.66 -7.47 3.89
N ASN A 403 6.86 -7.90 3.59
CA ASN A 403 7.10 -9.17 2.93
C ASN A 403 6.51 -10.40 3.66
N GLU A 404 6.40 -10.36 4.98
CA GLU A 404 5.94 -11.48 5.81
C GLU A 404 4.82 -11.11 6.79
N LYS A 405 4.24 -9.88 6.69
CA LYS A 405 3.14 -9.40 7.54
C LYS A 405 2.13 -8.60 6.74
N ASP A 406 0.87 -8.72 7.08
CA ASP A 406 -0.23 -7.94 6.49
C ASP A 406 -0.34 -6.53 7.13
N ILE A 407 0.77 -5.77 7.08
CA ILE A 407 0.91 -4.42 7.66
C ILE A 407 1.43 -3.47 6.58
N ALA A 408 0.84 -2.30 6.44
CA ALA A 408 1.05 -1.37 5.32
C ALA A 408 1.62 0.00 5.70
N TYR A 409 2.19 0.21 6.90
CA TYR A 409 2.85 1.49 7.16
C TYR A 409 4.20 1.59 6.46
N THR A 410 4.63 2.82 6.16
CA THR A 410 5.85 3.08 5.38
C THR A 410 6.79 4.06 6.05
N TRP A 411 6.40 4.65 7.16
CA TRP A 411 7.20 5.55 7.96
C TRP A 411 7.25 5.09 9.42
N ASP A 412 8.43 5.18 10.02
CA ASP A 412 8.69 4.79 11.40
C ASP A 412 9.84 5.63 11.98
N LYS A 413 9.68 6.13 13.19
CA LYS A 413 10.70 6.98 13.82
C LYS A 413 11.85 6.17 14.41
N SER A 414 13.08 6.48 14.00
CA SER A 414 14.28 5.70 14.38
C SER A 414 14.60 5.70 15.89
N ASN A 415 14.27 6.76 16.64
CA ASN A 415 14.49 6.87 18.09
C ASN A 415 13.26 7.51 18.75
N PRO A 416 12.16 6.76 18.89
CA PRO A 416 10.91 7.30 19.40
C PRO A 416 10.94 7.58 20.90
N SER A 417 10.12 8.55 21.32
CA SER A 417 9.84 8.91 22.71
C SER A 417 8.36 9.25 22.87
N ALA A 418 7.88 9.34 24.10
CA ALA A 418 6.53 9.80 24.37
C ALA A 418 6.27 11.17 23.71
N GLY A 419 5.14 11.31 23.04
CA GLY A 419 4.75 12.48 22.25
C GLY A 419 5.15 12.44 20.78
N ASP A 420 5.89 11.42 20.33
CA ASP A 420 6.20 11.23 18.92
C ASP A 420 5.04 10.55 18.17
N TYR A 421 4.87 10.93 16.89
CA TYR A 421 3.86 10.31 16.02
C TYR A 421 4.10 8.81 15.88
N PRO A 422 3.05 7.99 15.90
CA PRO A 422 3.14 6.55 15.67
C PRO A 422 3.55 6.23 14.23
N PRO A 423 3.93 4.97 13.94
CA PRO A 423 4.14 4.52 12.57
C PRO A 423 2.92 4.82 11.69
N GLY A 424 3.18 5.21 10.43
CA GLY A 424 2.13 5.62 9.52
C GLY A 424 2.41 5.33 8.05
N ARG A 425 1.37 5.28 7.24
CA ARG A 425 1.46 5.13 5.80
C ARG A 425 1.59 6.50 5.14
N LEU A 426 2.80 6.90 4.75
CA LEU A 426 3.10 8.18 4.11
C LEU A 426 3.47 8.04 2.64
N ASP A 427 4.02 6.88 2.25
CA ASP A 427 4.42 6.58 0.89
C ASP A 427 3.33 5.79 0.16
N PHE A 428 3.06 6.19 -1.07
CA PHE A 428 1.96 5.67 -1.87
C PHE A 428 2.40 5.37 -3.31
N VAL A 429 1.66 4.49 -3.96
CA VAL A 429 1.77 4.22 -5.40
C VAL A 429 0.37 4.22 -6.01
N PHE A 430 0.04 5.28 -6.73
CA PHE A 430 -1.20 5.41 -7.50
C PHE A 430 -0.92 5.11 -8.97
N PHE A 431 -1.89 4.51 -9.66
CA PHE A 431 -1.69 4.17 -11.07
C PHE A 431 -3.01 4.05 -11.85
N THR A 432 -2.90 4.15 -13.19
CA THR A 432 -4.03 3.97 -14.11
C THR A 432 -4.33 2.48 -14.31
N ASN A 433 -5.30 1.96 -13.56
CA ASN A 433 -5.64 0.53 -13.57
C ASN A 433 -6.45 0.10 -14.81
N SER A 434 -6.95 1.04 -15.58
CA SER A 434 -7.61 0.76 -16.85
C SER A 434 -6.63 0.28 -17.95
N VAL A 435 -5.33 0.57 -17.81
CA VAL A 435 -4.31 0.32 -18.84
C VAL A 435 -3.13 -0.51 -18.37
N MET A 436 -2.93 -0.66 -17.07
CA MET A 436 -1.93 -1.55 -16.47
C MET A 436 -2.46 -2.22 -15.21
N SER A 437 -1.79 -3.26 -14.74
CA SER A 437 -2.12 -3.96 -13.49
C SER A 437 -0.86 -4.24 -12.67
N VAL A 438 -1.04 -4.71 -11.45
CA VAL A 438 0.08 -5.10 -10.56
C VAL A 438 0.10 -6.61 -10.39
N ASP A 439 1.25 -7.22 -10.65
CA ASP A 439 1.50 -8.66 -10.46
C ASP A 439 2.03 -8.95 -9.06
N LYS A 440 2.94 -8.12 -8.56
CA LYS A 440 3.53 -8.25 -7.22
C LYS A 440 3.81 -6.88 -6.63
N SER A 441 3.60 -6.75 -5.31
CA SER A 441 3.98 -5.53 -4.57
C SER A 441 4.31 -5.88 -3.13
N PHE A 442 5.25 -5.14 -2.53
CA PHE A 442 5.64 -5.30 -1.13
C PHE A 442 6.39 -4.08 -0.61
N ILE A 443 6.46 -3.97 0.71
CA ILE A 443 7.29 -3.01 1.42
C ILE A 443 8.50 -3.76 1.98
N ILE A 444 9.71 -3.23 1.77
CA ILE A 444 10.92 -3.78 2.38
C ILE A 444 11.05 -3.21 3.80
N SER A 445 10.77 -4.04 4.80
CA SER A 445 11.03 -3.74 6.21
C SER A 445 11.86 -4.87 6.82
N THR A 446 13.18 -4.64 6.91
CA THR A 446 14.13 -5.70 7.30
C THR A 446 13.96 -6.17 8.73
N GLU A 447 13.45 -5.34 9.63
CA GLU A 447 13.15 -5.72 11.02
C GLU A 447 12.00 -6.75 11.12
N HIS A 448 11.13 -6.80 10.09
CA HIS A 448 9.98 -7.70 10.04
C HIS A 448 10.21 -8.93 9.14
N MET A 449 11.45 -9.13 8.66
CA MET A 449 11.81 -10.28 7.82
C MET A 449 12.44 -11.40 8.63
N SER A 450 12.10 -12.64 8.25
CA SER A 450 12.79 -13.82 8.75
C SER A 450 14.27 -13.83 8.35
N SER A 451 15.11 -14.46 9.16
CA SER A 451 16.54 -14.62 8.85
C SER A 451 16.78 -15.32 7.50
N SER A 452 15.83 -16.17 7.07
CA SER A 452 15.89 -16.83 5.76
C SER A 452 15.73 -15.83 4.62
N LEU A 453 14.71 -14.96 4.69
CA LEU A 453 14.42 -13.95 3.66
C LEU A 453 15.54 -12.90 3.59
N LEU A 454 16.03 -12.44 4.74
CA LEU A 454 17.19 -11.54 4.84
C LEU A 454 18.42 -12.13 4.13
N SER A 455 18.78 -13.38 4.48
CA SER A 455 19.95 -14.05 3.90
C SER A 455 19.84 -14.27 2.39
N GLN A 456 18.64 -14.59 1.88
CA GLN A 456 18.40 -14.77 0.44
C GLN A 456 18.64 -13.48 -0.35
N ASN A 457 18.39 -12.31 0.27
CA ASN A 457 18.46 -11.00 -0.38
C ASN A 457 19.72 -10.21 0.01
N ASN A 458 20.66 -10.80 0.76
CA ASN A 458 21.88 -10.15 1.26
C ASN A 458 21.58 -8.88 2.08
N LEU A 459 20.51 -8.91 2.88
CA LEU A 459 20.10 -7.84 3.78
C LEU A 459 20.44 -8.21 5.22
N PHE A 460 20.64 -7.17 6.04
CA PHE A 460 20.74 -7.28 7.49
C PHE A 460 19.42 -6.82 8.13
N TRP A 461 19.12 -7.33 9.33
CA TRP A 461 17.87 -7.06 10.02
C TRP A 461 17.60 -5.57 10.29
N ASN A 462 18.65 -4.76 10.40
CA ASN A 462 18.58 -3.33 10.70
C ASN A 462 18.76 -2.42 9.48
N ASP A 463 18.85 -2.96 8.27
CA ASP A 463 19.18 -2.15 7.08
C ASP A 463 18.17 -1.03 6.83
N THR A 464 16.87 -1.29 6.90
CA THR A 464 15.87 -0.26 6.66
C THR A 464 15.86 0.79 7.77
N LYS A 465 15.95 0.37 9.03
CA LYS A 465 15.97 1.26 10.19
C LYS A 465 17.19 2.19 10.22
N ASP A 466 18.36 1.68 9.85
CA ASP A 466 19.61 2.46 9.86
C ASP A 466 19.72 3.34 8.60
N ALA A 467 19.04 2.97 7.50
CA ALA A 467 19.06 3.71 6.24
C ALA A 467 18.15 4.94 6.27
N SER A 468 16.90 4.80 6.63
CA SER A 468 15.87 5.84 6.57
C SER A 468 14.80 5.63 7.64
N ASP A 469 14.03 6.67 7.93
CA ASP A 469 12.79 6.60 8.68
C ASP A 469 11.58 6.22 7.78
N HIS A 470 11.81 6.03 6.48
CA HIS A 470 10.84 5.46 5.54
C HIS A 470 11.25 4.07 5.07
N PHE A 471 10.28 3.31 4.57
CA PHE A 471 10.49 1.98 3.98
C PHE A 471 10.24 2.01 2.47
N PRO A 472 11.12 1.38 1.66
CA PRO A 472 10.91 1.34 0.22
C PRO A 472 9.72 0.48 -0.17
N ILE A 473 8.90 0.99 -1.08
CA ILE A 473 7.80 0.26 -1.71
C ILE A 473 8.27 -0.27 -3.07
N ILE A 474 7.97 -1.53 -3.34
CA ILE A 474 8.26 -2.20 -4.61
C ILE A 474 6.93 -2.59 -5.27
N VAL A 475 6.80 -2.28 -6.56
CA VAL A 475 5.65 -2.67 -7.37
C VAL A 475 6.11 -3.21 -8.73
N ASP A 476 5.66 -4.41 -9.08
CA ASP A 476 5.86 -5.02 -10.40
C ASP A 476 4.60 -4.78 -11.25
N PHE A 477 4.69 -3.84 -12.18
CA PHE A 477 3.61 -3.53 -13.12
C PHE A 477 3.60 -4.49 -14.32
N VAL A 478 2.42 -4.94 -14.69
CA VAL A 478 2.14 -5.59 -15.96
C VAL A 478 1.65 -4.53 -16.93
N LEU A 479 2.48 -4.15 -17.86
CA LEU A 479 2.18 -3.16 -18.89
C LEU A 479 1.64 -3.79 -20.17
N PRO A 480 0.94 -3.02 -21.04
CA PRO A 480 0.56 -3.48 -22.37
C PRO A 480 1.80 -3.92 -23.17
N MET A 481 1.87 -5.19 -23.50
CA MET A 481 2.95 -5.75 -24.29
C MET A 481 2.61 -5.73 -25.76
N ILE A 482 3.63 -5.63 -26.62
CA ILE A 482 3.45 -5.95 -28.02
C ILE A 482 3.00 -7.41 -28.06
N ASN A 483 1.81 -7.63 -28.56
CA ASN A 483 1.42 -8.98 -28.95
C ASN A 483 2.50 -9.44 -29.94
N GLN A 484 3.52 -10.12 -29.45
CA GLN A 484 4.22 -11.02 -30.32
C GLN A 484 3.11 -11.93 -30.81
N THR A 485 2.57 -11.65 -31.97
CA THR A 485 1.92 -12.65 -32.76
C THR A 485 3.02 -13.65 -33.06
N GLY A 486 3.41 -14.41 -32.07
CA GLY A 486 3.88 -15.75 -32.29
C GLY A 486 2.78 -16.29 -33.19
N VAL A 487 3.15 -16.71 -34.38
CA VAL A 487 2.30 -17.59 -35.12
C VAL A 487 2.00 -18.71 -34.12
N GLU A 488 0.88 -18.60 -33.36
CA GLU A 488 0.27 -19.80 -32.86
C GLU A 488 0.09 -20.62 -34.11
N GLU A 489 0.90 -21.66 -34.24
CA GLU A 489 0.49 -22.78 -35.05
C GLU A 489 -0.82 -23.23 -34.37
N HIS A 490 -1.92 -22.55 -34.74
CA HIS A 490 -3.21 -23.17 -34.68
C HIS A 490 -3.00 -24.47 -35.47
N LYS A 491 -2.75 -25.55 -34.78
CA LYS A 491 -3.10 -26.88 -35.26
C LYS A 491 -4.60 -26.83 -35.43
N SER A 492 -5.04 -26.13 -36.48
CA SER A 492 -6.39 -26.29 -36.98
C SER A 492 -6.45 -27.71 -37.50
N ASP A 493 -7.34 -28.50 -36.98
CA ASP A 493 -7.77 -29.78 -37.59
C ASP A 493 -8.45 -29.53 -38.94
N LYS A 494 -7.94 -28.56 -39.74
CA LYS A 494 -8.45 -28.17 -41.05
C LYS A 494 -7.75 -28.99 -42.12
N ASP A 495 -8.53 -29.70 -42.92
CA ASP A 495 -8.00 -30.45 -44.02
C ASP A 495 -7.75 -29.57 -45.25
N ILE A 496 -6.58 -29.74 -45.88
CA ILE A 496 -6.26 -29.04 -47.13
C ILE A 496 -7.06 -29.67 -48.26
N ILE A 497 -7.99 -28.93 -48.81
CA ILE A 497 -8.81 -29.43 -49.92
C ILE A 497 -8.21 -29.11 -51.31
N ARG A 498 -7.38 -28.06 -51.41
CA ARG A 498 -6.69 -27.65 -52.68
C ARG A 498 -5.41 -26.89 -52.40
N ILE A 499 -4.45 -26.99 -53.33
CA ILE A 499 -3.26 -26.14 -53.37
C ILE A 499 -3.20 -25.48 -54.77
N ARG A 500 -3.05 -24.12 -54.77
CA ARG A 500 -2.95 -23.35 -56.01
C ARG A 500 -1.67 -22.53 -56.10
N ASP A 501 -1.19 -22.32 -57.33
CA ASP A 501 -0.10 -21.39 -57.60
C ASP A 501 -0.62 -19.94 -57.69
N ILE A 502 0.31 -18.97 -57.89
CA ILE A 502 -0.01 -17.56 -58.02
C ILE A 502 -0.89 -17.22 -59.23
N LEU A 503 -1.03 -18.15 -60.19
CA LEU A 503 -1.87 -18.02 -61.35
C LEU A 503 -3.23 -18.71 -61.20
N GLY A 504 -3.52 -19.21 -59.96
CA GLY A 504 -4.79 -19.89 -59.61
C GLY A 504 -4.92 -21.32 -60.11
N ARG A 505 -3.85 -21.94 -60.64
CA ARG A 505 -3.84 -23.32 -61.14
C ARG A 505 -3.65 -24.30 -59.99
N ASP A 506 -4.37 -25.41 -60.00
CA ASP A 506 -4.17 -26.50 -59.03
C ASP A 506 -2.80 -27.14 -59.24
N VAL A 507 -2.00 -27.27 -58.17
CA VAL A 507 -0.64 -27.76 -58.17
C VAL A 507 -0.36 -28.67 -56.97
N GLU A 508 0.63 -29.54 -57.09
CA GLU A 508 1.14 -30.28 -55.96
C GLU A 508 2.05 -29.41 -55.08
N LYS A 509 2.18 -29.79 -53.80
CA LYS A 509 3.05 -29.16 -52.82
C LYS A 509 4.51 -29.15 -53.32
N ARG A 510 5.13 -27.96 -53.37
CA ARG A 510 6.52 -27.78 -53.80
C ARG A 510 7.21 -26.72 -52.96
N LYS A 511 8.54 -26.85 -52.81
CA LYS A 511 9.37 -25.90 -52.06
C LYS A 511 9.74 -24.68 -52.92
N ASN A 512 10.16 -23.61 -52.25
CA ASN A 512 10.69 -22.38 -52.84
C ASN A 512 9.75 -21.69 -53.81
N ALA A 513 8.43 -21.89 -53.67
CA ALA A 513 7.41 -21.22 -54.47
C ALA A 513 6.22 -20.79 -53.56
N PRO A 514 5.64 -19.59 -53.81
CA PRO A 514 4.45 -19.18 -53.11
C PRO A 514 3.26 -20.03 -53.60
N LEU A 515 2.60 -20.71 -52.63
CA LEU A 515 1.44 -21.54 -52.89
C LEU A 515 0.27 -21.07 -51.96
N PHE A 516 -0.93 -21.18 -52.48
CA PHE A 516 -2.17 -20.91 -51.72
C PHE A 516 -2.79 -22.25 -51.32
N TYR A 517 -2.86 -22.47 -50.01
CA TYR A 517 -3.49 -23.64 -49.38
C TYR A 517 -4.94 -23.26 -49.07
N ILE A 518 -5.89 -23.99 -49.61
CA ILE A 518 -7.33 -23.81 -49.40
C ILE A 518 -7.80 -24.92 -48.50
N TYR A 519 -8.44 -24.58 -47.41
CA TYR A 519 -8.90 -25.48 -46.39
C TYR A 519 -10.40 -25.77 -46.49
N ASP A 520 -10.86 -26.79 -45.82
CA ASP A 520 -12.26 -27.25 -45.84
C ASP A 520 -13.25 -26.23 -45.23
N ASP A 521 -12.76 -25.34 -44.34
CA ASP A 521 -13.54 -24.23 -43.79
C ASP A 521 -13.62 -23.01 -44.69
N GLY A 522 -13.05 -23.07 -45.89
CA GLY A 522 -13.02 -21.97 -46.88
C GLY A 522 -11.89 -20.96 -46.65
N THR A 523 -11.06 -21.12 -45.64
CA THR A 523 -9.89 -20.25 -45.44
C THR A 523 -8.81 -20.54 -46.45
N VAL A 524 -8.01 -19.51 -46.78
CA VAL A 524 -6.91 -19.59 -47.76
C VAL A 524 -5.62 -19.04 -47.12
N GLU A 525 -4.59 -19.84 -47.05
CA GLU A 525 -3.28 -19.44 -46.57
C GLU A 525 -2.23 -19.42 -47.70
N LYS A 526 -1.44 -18.33 -47.78
CA LYS A 526 -0.26 -18.26 -48.62
C LYS A 526 0.96 -18.77 -47.89
N LYS A 527 1.57 -19.88 -48.38
CA LYS A 527 2.77 -20.45 -47.77
C LYS A 527 3.92 -20.53 -48.78
N ILE A 528 5.13 -20.25 -48.31
CA ILE A 528 6.38 -20.53 -49.01
C ILE A 528 7.18 -21.49 -48.11
N ILE A 529 7.37 -22.72 -48.54
CA ILE A 529 8.19 -23.72 -47.81
C ILE A 529 9.60 -23.58 -48.36
N LEU A 530 10.51 -23.16 -47.49
CA LEU A 530 11.94 -23.05 -47.79
C LEU A 530 12.62 -24.43 -47.59
N GLU A 531 13.79 -24.62 -48.17
CA GLU A 531 14.59 -25.84 -47.96
C GLU A 531 15.07 -26.02 -46.55
#